data_5c41e252a5cf1a5e3f647ddafeb70071
#
_entry.id   5c41e252a5cf1a5e3f647ddafeb70071
#
_cell.length_a   1.000
_cell.length_b   1.000
_cell.length_c   1.000
_cell.angle_alpha   90.00
_cell.angle_beta   90.00
_cell.angle_gamma   90.00
#
_symmetry.space_group_name_H-M   'P 1'
#
loop_
_entity.id
_entity.type
_entity.pdbx_description
1 polymer ?
#
loop_
_entity_poly.entity_id
_entity_poly.type
_entity_poly.pdbx_seq_one_letter_code
_entity_poly.pdbx_strand_id
1 'polypeptide(L)'
;PLDPPGLTPIHPRWVHAAMVVPRDVMSELEVRKQQIGQLELLAAIVAYFSMAPFLVERDVLHFIDNTAAVAGIAKGFSAKPDSARIIHAYHALNVQIGAQVYFEWVKSEANIADLPSRGQYDLLNEFGSREVPIIIPPISDWLSPEEAMRNAAEPPKRGGSRH
;
A
#
# COMPACT_ATOMS: atom_id res chain seq x y z
N PRO A 1 -0.14 18.04 13.56
CA PRO A 1 -1.41 17.34 13.51
C PRO A 1 -1.95 17.25 14.91
N LEU A 2 -3.17 17.78 15.11
CA LEU A 2 -3.84 17.75 16.41
C LEU A 2 -4.34 16.32 16.63
N ASP A 3 -3.94 15.69 17.73
CA ASP A 3 -4.54 14.43 18.13
C ASP A 3 -6.05 14.63 18.28
N PRO A 4 -6.89 13.74 17.75
CA PRO A 4 -8.33 13.85 17.91
C PRO A 4 -8.67 13.85 19.41
N PRO A 5 -9.57 14.72 19.87
CA PRO A 5 -9.92 14.82 21.27
C PRO A 5 -10.48 13.50 21.78
N GLY A 6 -9.86 12.93 22.82
CA GLY A 6 -10.30 11.73 23.52
C GLY A 6 -9.48 10.46 23.26
N LEU A 7 -8.47 10.50 22.39
CA LEU A 7 -7.48 9.43 22.31
C LEU A 7 -6.30 9.76 23.21
N THR A 8 -6.10 8.96 24.23
CA THR A 8 -4.84 8.94 24.99
C THR A 8 -3.69 8.72 24.00
N PRO A 9 -2.54 9.38 24.14
CA PRO A 9 -1.40 9.29 23.23
C PRO A 9 -0.69 7.94 23.34
N ILE A 10 -1.39 6.86 22.98
CA ILE A 10 -0.84 5.49 22.93
C ILE A 10 -0.32 5.18 21.52
N HIS A 11 -0.69 6.01 20.51
CA HIS A 11 -0.18 5.83 19.16
C HIS A 11 1.16 6.58 19.02
N PRO A 12 2.22 5.87 18.66
CA PRO A 12 3.49 6.53 18.34
C PRO A 12 3.21 7.53 17.21
N ARG A 13 3.74 8.75 17.33
CA ARG A 13 3.63 9.76 16.26
C ARG A 13 4.27 9.29 14.95
N TRP A 14 5.26 8.42 15.07
CA TRP A 14 6.02 7.86 13.98
C TRP A 14 5.99 6.35 14.06
N VAL A 15 5.70 5.73 12.91
CA VAL A 15 5.84 4.30 12.71
C VAL A 15 6.62 4.07 11.42
N HIS A 16 7.34 2.97 11.36
CA HIS A 16 8.05 2.55 10.16
C HIS A 16 7.92 1.05 9.98
N ALA A 17 8.13 0.62 8.76
CA ALA A 17 8.26 -0.78 8.39
C ALA A 17 9.26 -0.90 7.25
N ALA A 18 10.06 -1.95 7.25
CA ALA A 18 10.97 -2.29 6.16
C ALA A 18 11.08 -3.80 6.03
N MET A 19 11.19 -4.28 4.79
CA MET A 19 11.38 -5.71 4.53
C MET A 19 12.09 -5.95 3.22
N VAL A 20 12.71 -7.10 3.10
CA VAL A 20 13.12 -7.66 1.81
C VAL A 20 11.90 -8.32 1.18
N VAL A 21 11.58 -7.96 -0.06
CA VAL A 21 10.42 -8.54 -0.75
C VAL A 21 10.59 -10.05 -0.88
N PRO A 22 9.63 -10.87 -0.43
CA PRO A 22 9.70 -12.33 -0.53
C PRO A 22 9.77 -12.80 -1.99
N ARG A 23 10.40 -13.95 -2.21
CA ARG A 23 10.62 -14.47 -3.57
C ARG A 23 9.33 -14.87 -4.27
N ASP A 24 8.37 -15.40 -3.56
CA ASP A 24 7.03 -15.74 -4.06
C ASP A 24 6.30 -14.48 -4.54
N VAL A 25 6.36 -13.38 -3.78
CA VAL A 25 5.82 -12.09 -4.20
C VAL A 25 6.52 -11.57 -5.45
N MET A 26 7.85 -11.66 -5.50
CA MET A 26 8.62 -11.23 -6.67
C MET A 26 8.28 -12.05 -7.92
N SER A 27 7.95 -13.34 -7.78
CA SER A 27 7.60 -14.22 -8.90
C SER A 27 6.27 -13.88 -9.58
N GLU A 28 5.40 -13.14 -8.89
CA GLU A 28 4.13 -12.65 -9.44
C GLU A 28 4.26 -11.35 -10.25
N LEU A 29 5.42 -10.71 -10.18
CA LEU A 29 5.70 -9.49 -10.92
C LEU A 29 6.32 -9.83 -12.28
N GLU A 30 5.90 -9.11 -13.33
CA GLU A 30 6.54 -9.25 -14.64
C GLU A 30 8.01 -8.87 -14.59
N VAL A 31 8.87 -9.70 -15.17
CA VAL A 31 10.30 -9.42 -15.25
C VAL A 31 10.55 -8.27 -16.22
N ARG A 32 11.19 -7.19 -15.76
CA ARG A 32 11.53 -5.99 -16.54
C ARG A 32 12.97 -5.59 -16.31
N LYS A 33 13.55 -4.84 -17.26
CA LYS A 33 14.88 -4.25 -17.09
C LYS A 33 14.98 -3.35 -15.85
N GLN A 34 13.89 -2.62 -15.56
CA GLN A 34 13.77 -1.78 -14.39
C GLN A 34 12.48 -2.15 -13.65
N GLN A 35 12.63 -2.72 -12.47
CA GLN A 35 11.52 -3.17 -11.63
C GLN A 35 11.13 -2.14 -10.55
N ILE A 36 11.85 -1.03 -10.46
CA ILE A 36 11.65 -0.05 -9.39
C ILE A 36 10.20 0.44 -9.32
N GLY A 37 9.58 0.76 -10.45
CA GLY A 37 8.19 1.23 -10.45
C GLY A 37 7.17 0.22 -9.94
N GLN A 38 7.40 -1.09 -10.17
CA GLN A 38 6.56 -2.16 -9.61
C GLN A 38 6.76 -2.28 -8.10
N LEU A 39 8.01 -2.16 -7.65
CA LEU A 39 8.34 -2.24 -6.23
C LEU A 39 7.82 -1.03 -5.45
N GLU A 40 7.81 0.16 -6.04
CA GLU A 40 7.18 1.34 -5.46
C GLU A 40 5.65 1.18 -5.32
N LEU A 41 4.99 0.65 -6.35
CA LEU A 41 3.57 0.32 -6.26
C LEU A 41 3.29 -0.75 -5.20
N LEU A 42 4.13 -1.77 -5.13
CA LEU A 42 4.05 -2.80 -4.10
C LEU A 42 4.24 -2.21 -2.70
N ALA A 43 5.26 -1.36 -2.53
CA ALA A 43 5.51 -0.69 -1.25
C ALA A 43 4.29 0.14 -0.81
N ALA A 44 3.65 0.86 -1.73
CA ALA A 44 2.46 1.65 -1.43
C ALA A 44 1.30 0.78 -0.91
N ILE A 45 0.97 -0.33 -1.59
CA ILE A 45 -0.14 -1.20 -1.14
C ILE A 45 0.21 -1.91 0.18
N VAL A 46 1.45 -2.39 0.34
CA VAL A 46 1.90 -3.05 1.56
C VAL A 46 1.86 -2.09 2.75
N ALA A 47 2.27 -0.82 2.55
CA ALA A 47 2.15 0.21 3.57
C ALA A 47 0.69 0.41 4.00
N TYR A 48 -0.24 0.47 3.04
CA TYR A 48 -1.68 0.60 3.32
C TYR A 48 -2.24 -0.58 4.11
N PHE A 49 -1.92 -1.81 3.73
CA PHE A 49 -2.35 -3.00 4.47
C PHE A 49 -1.77 -3.03 5.89
N SER A 50 -0.48 -2.74 6.02
CA SER A 50 0.21 -2.76 7.31
C SER A 50 -0.27 -1.65 8.25
N MET A 51 -0.64 -0.50 7.70
CA MET A 51 -1.00 0.69 8.47
C MET A 51 -2.51 0.97 8.47
N ALA A 52 -3.33 0.10 7.88
CA ALA A 52 -4.77 0.28 7.77
C ALA A 52 -5.45 0.74 9.08
N PRO A 53 -5.13 0.18 10.27
CA PRO A 53 -5.75 0.64 11.52
C PRO A 53 -5.52 2.12 11.84
N PHE A 54 -4.44 2.72 11.31
CA PHE A 54 -4.12 4.14 11.50
C PHE A 54 -4.73 5.04 10.44
N LEU A 55 -5.24 4.47 9.34
CA LEU A 55 -5.69 5.21 8.15
C LEU A 55 -7.21 5.29 8.02
N VAL A 56 -7.96 4.50 8.80
CA VAL A 56 -9.44 4.45 8.71
C VAL A 56 -10.04 5.84 8.86
N GLU A 57 -10.85 6.24 7.85
CA GLU A 57 -11.56 7.52 7.80
C GLU A 57 -10.66 8.76 7.97
N ARG A 58 -9.41 8.69 7.45
CA ARG A 58 -8.44 9.78 7.57
C ARG A 58 -8.16 10.44 6.22
N ASP A 59 -7.80 11.72 6.30
CA ASP A 59 -7.11 12.40 5.21
C ASP A 59 -5.63 12.00 5.26
N VAL A 60 -5.11 11.46 4.15
CA VAL A 60 -3.77 10.91 4.04
C VAL A 60 -3.00 11.63 2.95
N LEU A 61 -1.83 12.14 3.28
CA LEU A 61 -0.87 12.63 2.31
C LEU A 61 0.21 11.56 2.11
N HIS A 62 0.21 10.96 0.91
CA HIS A 62 1.09 9.85 0.58
C HIS A 62 2.19 10.32 -0.37
N PHE A 63 3.41 10.34 0.10
CA PHE A 63 4.59 10.67 -0.69
C PHE A 63 5.21 9.44 -1.31
N ILE A 64 5.52 9.52 -2.61
CA ILE A 64 6.19 8.46 -3.37
C ILE A 64 7.26 9.12 -4.22
N ASP A 65 8.46 8.55 -4.28
CA ASP A 65 9.58 9.13 -5.04
C ASP A 65 9.67 8.65 -6.49
N ASN A 66 8.71 7.85 -6.94
CA ASN A 66 8.59 7.40 -8.33
C ASN A 66 7.38 8.07 -9.02
N THR A 67 7.65 8.96 -9.97
CA THR A 67 6.59 9.70 -10.68
C THR A 67 5.63 8.80 -11.47
N ALA A 68 6.12 7.67 -12.01
CA ALA A 68 5.28 6.73 -12.74
C ALA A 68 4.32 5.98 -11.79
N ALA A 69 4.78 5.64 -10.58
CA ALA A 69 3.96 5.04 -9.54
C ALA A 69 2.88 6.02 -9.06
N VAL A 70 3.26 7.26 -8.74
CA VAL A 70 2.31 8.34 -8.39
C VAL A 70 1.24 8.49 -9.46
N ALA A 71 1.64 8.65 -10.72
CA ALA A 71 0.72 8.83 -11.83
C ALA A 71 -0.20 7.60 -12.03
N GLY A 72 0.32 6.40 -11.87
CA GLY A 72 -0.45 5.15 -11.99
C GLY A 72 -1.52 5.03 -10.91
N ILE A 73 -1.13 5.23 -9.64
CA ILE A 73 -2.07 5.16 -8.51
C ILE A 73 -3.11 6.29 -8.61
N ALA A 74 -2.69 7.52 -8.86
CA ALA A 74 -3.60 8.67 -8.96
C ALA A 74 -4.62 8.54 -10.10
N LYS A 75 -4.22 7.93 -11.23
CA LYS A 75 -5.12 7.65 -12.36
C LYS A 75 -5.98 6.40 -12.17
N GLY A 76 -5.63 5.53 -11.23
CA GLY A 76 -6.28 4.23 -11.04
C GLY A 76 -6.01 3.24 -12.18
N PHE A 77 -4.97 3.44 -12.98
CA PHE A 77 -4.72 2.65 -14.18
C PHE A 77 -3.23 2.46 -14.50
N SER A 78 -2.90 1.28 -15.00
CA SER A 78 -1.63 0.99 -15.67
C SER A 78 -1.86 0.10 -16.90
N ALA A 79 -1.10 0.33 -17.98
CA ALA A 79 -1.10 -0.55 -19.16
C ALA A 79 -0.32 -1.87 -18.90
N LYS A 80 0.31 -2.02 -17.75
CA LYS A 80 1.04 -3.22 -17.35
C LYS A 80 0.16 -4.06 -16.43
N PRO A 81 -0.10 -5.35 -16.77
CA PRO A 81 -1.07 -6.18 -16.04
C PRO A 81 -0.79 -6.30 -14.54
N ASP A 82 0.45 -6.59 -14.15
CA ASP A 82 0.86 -6.69 -12.75
C ASP A 82 0.68 -5.37 -11.98
N SER A 83 1.12 -4.26 -12.58
CA SER A 83 0.94 -2.93 -11.98
C SER A 83 -0.53 -2.54 -11.90
N ALA A 84 -1.35 -2.90 -12.90
CA ALA A 84 -2.80 -2.67 -12.87
C ALA A 84 -3.47 -3.45 -11.72
N ARG A 85 -3.06 -4.71 -11.48
CA ARG A 85 -3.55 -5.52 -10.35
C ARG A 85 -3.22 -4.87 -9.00
N ILE A 86 -1.98 -4.42 -8.82
CA ILE A 86 -1.56 -3.71 -7.60
C ILE A 86 -2.37 -2.44 -7.38
N ILE A 87 -2.51 -1.61 -8.41
CA ILE A 87 -3.27 -0.35 -8.34
C ILE A 87 -4.74 -0.63 -8.01
N HIS A 88 -5.35 -1.65 -8.63
CA HIS A 88 -6.72 -2.04 -8.34
C HIS A 88 -6.90 -2.48 -6.88
N ALA A 89 -6.00 -3.36 -6.38
CA ALA A 89 -6.03 -3.81 -4.99
C ALA A 89 -5.86 -2.64 -4.00
N TYR A 90 -4.99 -1.67 -4.35
CA TYR A 90 -4.82 -0.45 -3.56
C TYR A 90 -6.14 0.35 -3.43
N HIS A 91 -6.82 0.61 -4.56
CA HIS A 91 -8.08 1.36 -4.54
C HIS A 91 -9.22 0.59 -3.86
N ALA A 92 -9.28 -0.73 -4.04
CA ALA A 92 -10.27 -1.57 -3.35
C ALA A 92 -10.09 -1.49 -1.82
N LEU A 93 -8.85 -1.57 -1.34
CA LEU A 93 -8.57 -1.38 0.08
C LEU A 93 -8.91 0.05 0.54
N ASN A 94 -8.54 1.06 -0.24
CA ASN A 94 -8.79 2.46 0.12
C ASN A 94 -10.30 2.73 0.30
N VAL A 95 -11.14 2.14 -0.55
CA VAL A 95 -12.60 2.22 -0.39
C VAL A 95 -13.05 1.55 0.91
N GLN A 96 -12.47 0.41 1.27
CA GLN A 96 -12.83 -0.31 2.50
C GLN A 96 -12.47 0.47 3.77
N ILE A 97 -11.32 1.13 3.79
CA ILE A 97 -10.86 1.92 4.96
C ILE A 97 -11.44 3.34 4.98
N GLY A 98 -12.04 3.80 3.89
CA GLY A 98 -12.65 5.13 3.80
C GLY A 98 -11.64 6.28 3.87
N ALA A 99 -10.36 6.05 3.59
CA ALA A 99 -9.34 7.09 3.62
C ALA A 99 -9.43 7.99 2.39
N GLN A 100 -9.21 9.29 2.58
CA GLN A 100 -9.05 10.25 1.48
C GLN A 100 -7.57 10.51 1.25
N VAL A 101 -7.05 10.05 0.11
CA VAL A 101 -5.61 10.03 -0.15
C VAL A 101 -5.23 11.04 -1.20
N TYR A 102 -4.26 11.87 -0.85
CA TYR A 102 -3.55 12.75 -1.76
C TYR A 102 -2.16 12.18 -2.03
N PHE A 103 -1.87 11.96 -3.32
CA PHE A 103 -0.54 11.49 -3.75
C PHE A 103 0.31 12.66 -4.15
N GLU A 104 1.53 12.70 -3.62
CA GLU A 104 2.51 13.73 -3.94
C GLU A 104 3.87 13.09 -4.22
N TRP A 105 4.57 13.64 -5.19
CA TRP A 105 5.91 13.21 -5.49
C TRP A 105 6.92 13.86 -4.55
N VAL A 106 7.88 13.07 -4.10
CA VAL A 106 9.02 13.53 -3.30
C VAL A 106 10.34 13.14 -3.98
N LYS A 107 11.36 13.96 -3.87
CA LYS A 107 12.70 13.58 -4.32
C LYS A 107 13.25 12.47 -3.44
N SER A 108 13.96 11.48 -4.03
CA SER A 108 14.51 10.35 -3.28
C SER A 108 15.41 10.81 -2.12
N GLU A 109 16.18 11.90 -2.31
CA GLU A 109 17.05 12.43 -1.24
C GLU A 109 16.26 13.02 -0.06
N ALA A 110 14.99 13.36 -0.26
CA ALA A 110 14.10 13.89 0.76
C ALA A 110 13.09 12.85 1.27
N ASN A 111 13.09 11.64 0.70
CA ASN A 111 12.20 10.55 1.10
C ASN A 111 12.76 9.82 2.32
N ILE A 112 12.27 10.16 3.51
CA ILE A 112 12.70 9.50 4.76
C ILE A 112 12.35 8.02 4.81
N ALA A 113 11.39 7.54 4.01
CA ALA A 113 11.06 6.12 3.90
C ALA A 113 12.17 5.29 3.23
N ASP A 114 13.09 5.91 2.51
CA ASP A 114 14.27 5.26 1.95
C ASP A 114 15.32 4.86 3.00
N LEU A 115 15.31 5.50 4.15
CA LEU A 115 16.31 5.26 5.19
C LEU A 115 16.28 3.82 5.72
N PRO A 116 15.11 3.24 6.09
CA PRO A 116 15.03 1.84 6.52
C PRO A 116 15.46 0.85 5.44
N SER A 117 15.14 1.13 4.17
CA SER A 117 15.51 0.26 3.06
C SER A 117 17.03 0.15 2.87
N ARG A 118 17.78 1.15 3.37
CA ARG A 118 19.25 1.23 3.37
C ARG A 118 19.87 0.84 4.71
N GLY A 119 19.07 0.36 5.67
CA GLY A 119 19.53 0.02 7.01
C GLY A 119 19.90 1.24 7.88
N GLN A 120 19.40 2.42 7.54
CA GLN A 120 19.67 3.68 8.25
C GLN A 120 18.50 4.00 9.17
N TYR A 121 18.65 3.74 10.46
CA TYR A 121 17.57 3.92 11.45
C TYR A 121 17.80 5.07 12.43
N ASP A 122 18.95 5.76 12.36
CA ASP A 122 19.33 6.78 13.35
C ASP A 122 18.27 7.88 13.48
N LEU A 123 17.82 8.44 12.35
CA LEU A 123 16.80 9.49 12.36
C LEU A 123 15.44 8.97 12.87
N LEU A 124 15.07 7.75 12.54
CA LEU A 124 13.81 7.15 12.99
C LEU A 124 13.84 6.89 14.49
N ASN A 125 14.98 6.46 15.02
CA ASN A 125 15.19 6.30 16.47
C ASN A 125 15.13 7.64 17.19
N GLU A 126 15.70 8.69 16.61
CA GLU A 126 15.66 10.06 17.14
C GLU A 126 14.22 10.60 17.21
N PHE A 127 13.38 10.26 16.22
CA PHE A 127 11.95 10.57 16.24
C PHE A 127 11.12 9.68 17.17
N GLY A 128 11.72 8.68 17.79
CA GLY A 128 11.02 7.69 18.59
C GLY A 128 10.06 6.84 17.76
N SER A 129 10.42 6.59 16.49
CA SER A 129 9.59 5.80 15.58
C SER A 129 9.53 4.35 16.03
N ARG A 130 8.34 3.76 15.97
CA ARG A 130 8.13 2.35 16.30
C ARG A 130 7.98 1.52 15.04
N GLU A 131 8.68 0.40 15.00
CA GLU A 131 8.49 -0.59 13.94
C GLU A 131 7.13 -1.26 14.07
N VAL A 132 6.43 -1.41 12.94
CA VAL A 132 5.16 -2.11 12.84
C VAL A 132 5.32 -3.35 11.95
N PRO A 133 4.54 -4.43 12.20
CA PRO A 133 4.60 -5.61 11.36
C PRO A 133 4.13 -5.30 9.94
N ILE A 134 4.82 -5.86 8.96
CA ILE A 134 4.43 -5.78 7.56
C ILE A 134 3.39 -6.85 7.26
N ILE A 135 2.31 -6.43 6.61
CA ILE A 135 1.26 -7.31 6.11
C ILE A 135 1.26 -7.21 4.59
N ILE A 136 1.64 -8.31 3.93
CA ILE A 136 1.48 -8.43 2.48
C ILE A 136 0.13 -9.11 2.24
N PRO A 137 -0.79 -8.44 1.53
CA PRO A 137 -2.04 -9.10 1.16
C PRO A 137 -1.76 -10.30 0.24
N PRO A 138 -2.55 -11.37 0.32
CA PRO A 138 -2.41 -12.50 -0.58
C PRO A 138 -2.52 -12.03 -2.03
N ILE A 139 -1.52 -12.34 -2.86
CA ILE A 139 -1.47 -11.90 -4.26
C ILE A 139 -2.59 -12.52 -5.08
N SER A 140 -3.03 -13.72 -4.71
CA SER A 140 -4.23 -14.37 -5.26
C SER A 140 -5.48 -13.49 -5.20
N ASP A 141 -5.53 -12.56 -4.26
CA ASP A 141 -6.65 -11.66 -4.05
C ASP A 141 -6.51 -10.36 -4.88
N TRP A 142 -5.38 -10.17 -5.55
CA TRP A 142 -5.13 -9.02 -6.41
C TRP A 142 -5.73 -9.25 -7.79
N LEU A 143 -7.03 -9.07 -7.88
CA LEU A 143 -7.76 -9.24 -9.12
C LEU A 143 -7.38 -8.16 -10.13
N SER A 144 -7.31 -8.55 -11.42
CA SER A 144 -7.31 -7.55 -12.48
C SER A 144 -8.67 -6.83 -12.54
N PRO A 145 -8.76 -5.62 -13.11
CA PRO A 145 -10.04 -4.95 -13.28
C PRO A 145 -11.09 -5.81 -13.99
N GLU A 146 -10.69 -6.59 -15.00
CA GLU A 146 -11.59 -7.49 -15.72
C GLU A 146 -12.06 -8.67 -14.85
N GLU A 147 -11.19 -9.23 -14.02
CA GLU A 147 -11.55 -10.29 -13.06
C GLU A 147 -12.50 -9.77 -11.99
N ALA A 148 -12.23 -8.56 -11.47
CA ALA A 148 -13.11 -7.91 -10.51
C ALA A 148 -14.50 -7.64 -11.09
N MET A 149 -14.59 -7.17 -12.35
CA MET A 149 -15.86 -6.96 -13.02
C MET A 149 -16.61 -8.28 -13.25
N ARG A 150 -15.93 -9.35 -13.64
CA ARG A 150 -16.54 -10.68 -13.81
C ARG A 150 -17.11 -11.20 -12.49
N ASN A 151 -16.34 -11.10 -11.42
CA ASN A 151 -16.77 -11.55 -10.09
C ASN A 151 -17.95 -10.73 -9.56
N ALA A 152 -18.01 -9.44 -9.86
CA ALA A 152 -19.13 -8.57 -9.49
C ALA A 152 -20.41 -8.87 -10.30
N ALA A 153 -20.25 -9.37 -11.54
CA ALA A 153 -21.39 -9.75 -12.41
C ALA A 153 -21.95 -11.15 -12.09
N GLU A 154 -21.19 -11.99 -11.38
CA GLU A 154 -21.69 -13.29 -10.92
C GLU A 154 -22.60 -13.10 -9.70
N PRO A 155 -23.86 -13.58 -9.73
CA PRO A 155 -24.71 -13.51 -8.55
C PRO A 155 -24.09 -14.32 -7.41
N PRO A 156 -24.22 -13.89 -6.15
CA PRO A 156 -23.65 -14.60 -5.02
C PRO A 156 -24.15 -16.05 -5.02
N LYS A 157 -23.22 -16.99 -5.03
CA LYS A 157 -23.54 -18.42 -4.94
C LYS A 157 -24.42 -18.62 -3.69
N ARG A 158 -25.70 -18.92 -3.89
CA ARG A 158 -26.60 -19.24 -2.79
C ARG A 158 -25.97 -20.39 -2.02
N GLY A 159 -25.56 -20.09 -0.79
CA GLY A 159 -25.06 -21.10 0.13
C GLY A 159 -26.08 -22.23 0.23
N GLY A 160 -25.68 -23.43 -0.19
CA GLY A 160 -26.52 -24.60 -0.06
C GLY A 160 -26.82 -24.82 1.42
N SER A 161 -28.09 -24.66 1.77
CA SER A 161 -28.63 -25.09 3.05
C SER A 161 -28.29 -26.57 3.22
N ARG A 162 -27.39 -26.87 4.13
CA ARG A 162 -27.26 -28.26 4.63
C ARG A 162 -28.37 -28.48 5.62
N HIS A 163 -29.31 -29.31 5.21
CA HIS A 163 -30.26 -29.96 6.12
C HIS A 163 -29.51 -31.04 6.93
#